data_4fe3bf045fbb07f6322ce0f05b9864be
#
_entry.id   4fe3bf045fbb07f6322ce0f05b9864be
#
_cell.length_a   1.000
_cell.length_b   1.000
_cell.length_c   1.000
_cell.angle_alpha   90.00
_cell.angle_beta   90.00
_cell.angle_gamma   90.00
#
_symmetry.space_group_name_H-M   'P 1'
#
loop_
_entity.id
_entity.type
_entity.pdbx_description
1 polymer ?
#
loop_
_entity_poly.entity_id
_entity_poly.type
_entity_poly.pdbx_seq_one_letter_code
_entity_poly.pdbx_strand_id
1 'polypeptide(L)'
;MKIRFINAVCILALILASACKSDNASQLKDKEMMITEKKNIGSKLALYPMPVTVVGAEVNGKVNWLLVAHVGIIGHDRILVSMSDKHYTNQGIIESKKLSVNLVDRKMLPKADYVGSVSGANTDKSHEFLFHWGENGSPVIDASPLVMECNVVDIYK
;
A
#
# COMPACT_ATOMS: atom_id res chain seq x y z
N MET A 1 0.52 47.63 -62.12
CA MET A 1 0.13 47.47 -60.72
C MET A 1 -0.53 46.08 -60.50
N LYS A 2 0.19 44.95 -60.79
CA LYS A 2 -0.35 43.59 -60.66
C LYS A 2 0.62 42.56 -60.04
N ILE A 3 1.72 42.98 -59.41
CA ILE A 3 2.75 42.04 -58.87
C ILE A 3 2.72 41.90 -57.34
N ARG A 4 1.94 42.73 -56.60
CA ARG A 4 1.95 42.69 -55.11
C ARG A 4 1.01 41.70 -54.46
N PHE A 5 0.04 41.10 -55.18
CA PHE A 5 -0.96 40.20 -54.59
C PHE A 5 -0.51 38.73 -54.54
N ILE A 6 0.43 38.31 -55.41
CA ILE A 6 0.84 36.91 -55.48
C ILE A 6 1.77 36.50 -54.30
N ASN A 7 2.57 37.46 -53.80
CA ASN A 7 3.48 37.15 -52.68
C ASN A 7 2.78 37.02 -51.31
N ALA A 8 1.63 37.72 -51.12
CA ALA A 8 0.89 37.62 -49.85
C ALA A 8 0.17 36.29 -49.69
N VAL A 9 -0.35 35.71 -50.79
CA VAL A 9 -1.07 34.43 -50.75
C VAL A 9 -0.08 33.26 -50.54
N CYS A 10 1.12 33.32 -51.14
CA CYS A 10 2.14 32.30 -50.95
C CYS A 10 2.72 32.30 -49.52
N ILE A 11 2.89 33.45 -48.87
CA ILE A 11 3.36 33.56 -47.50
C ILE A 11 2.31 33.04 -46.51
N LEU A 12 1.03 33.33 -46.77
CA LEU A 12 -0.05 32.82 -45.91
C LEU A 12 -0.20 31.29 -46.01
N ALA A 13 -0.03 30.70 -47.22
CA ALA A 13 -0.06 29.26 -47.41
C ALA A 13 1.13 28.52 -46.73
N LEU A 14 2.33 29.14 -46.70
CA LEU A 14 3.47 28.62 -45.99
C LEU A 14 3.36 28.64 -44.48
N ILE A 15 2.69 29.64 -43.92
CA ILE A 15 2.42 29.73 -42.46
C ILE A 15 1.39 28.67 -42.02
N LEU A 16 0.35 28.44 -42.83
CA LEU A 16 -0.66 27.42 -42.55
C LEU A 16 -0.12 26.00 -42.66
N ALA A 17 0.83 25.74 -43.56
CA ALA A 17 1.47 24.44 -43.68
C ALA A 17 2.47 24.15 -42.54
N SER A 18 3.01 25.18 -41.89
CA SER A 18 3.91 25.05 -40.75
C SER A 18 3.17 24.76 -39.45
N ALA A 19 1.95 25.27 -39.26
CA ALA A 19 1.13 25.01 -38.08
C ALA A 19 0.62 23.55 -38.00
N CYS A 20 0.25 22.96 -39.16
CA CYS A 20 -0.20 21.55 -39.20
C CYS A 20 0.89 20.51 -38.93
N LYS A 21 2.18 20.87 -39.05
CA LYS A 21 3.28 19.93 -38.77
C LYS A 21 3.66 19.84 -37.29
N SER A 22 3.38 20.89 -36.50
CA SER A 22 3.72 20.90 -35.08
C SER A 22 2.77 20.03 -34.25
N ASP A 23 1.49 20.02 -34.60
CA ASP A 23 0.48 19.27 -33.83
C ASP A 23 0.62 17.75 -34.01
N ASN A 24 1.02 17.29 -35.20
CA ASN A 24 1.27 15.86 -35.44
C ASN A 24 2.54 15.36 -34.75
N ALA A 25 3.57 16.18 -34.59
CA ALA A 25 4.81 15.78 -33.94
C ALA A 25 4.67 15.71 -32.40
N SER A 26 3.86 16.61 -31.81
CA SER A 26 3.53 16.53 -30.37
C SER A 26 2.63 15.34 -30.05
N GLN A 27 1.59 15.11 -30.85
CA GLN A 27 0.69 13.96 -30.68
C GLN A 27 1.39 12.61 -30.88
N LEU A 28 2.38 12.52 -31.79
CA LEU A 28 3.18 11.32 -31.98
C LEU A 28 4.13 11.07 -30.79
N LYS A 29 4.73 12.13 -30.22
CA LYS A 29 5.54 12.02 -29.01
C LYS A 29 4.71 11.63 -27.79
N ASP A 30 3.53 12.19 -27.63
CA ASP A 30 2.62 11.83 -26.54
C ASP A 30 2.09 10.41 -26.68
N LYS A 31 1.87 9.94 -27.91
CA LYS A 31 1.48 8.56 -28.20
C LYS A 31 2.62 7.57 -27.98
N GLU A 32 3.85 7.94 -28.32
CA GLU A 32 5.04 7.10 -28.07
C GLU A 32 5.36 6.99 -26.57
N MET A 33 5.10 8.05 -25.79
CA MET A 33 5.28 8.05 -24.34
C MET A 33 4.21 7.20 -23.61
N MET A 34 3.07 6.91 -24.25
CA MET A 34 1.99 6.09 -23.70
C MET A 34 2.11 4.60 -24.05
N ILE A 35 2.99 4.22 -24.97
CA ILE A 35 3.22 2.82 -25.34
C ILE A 35 4.27 2.22 -24.40
N THR A 36 3.80 1.55 -23.37
CA THR A 36 4.69 0.77 -22.50
C THR A 36 4.70 -0.68 -22.96
N GLU A 37 5.86 -1.17 -23.36
CA GLU A 37 6.03 -2.60 -23.64
C GLU A 37 5.78 -3.40 -22.36
N LYS A 38 4.88 -4.37 -22.44
CA LYS A 38 4.53 -5.23 -21.31
C LYS A 38 5.23 -6.56 -21.45
N LYS A 39 5.97 -6.93 -20.41
CA LYS A 39 6.66 -8.22 -20.33
C LYS A 39 5.89 -9.17 -19.43
N ASN A 40 5.70 -10.40 -19.88
CA ASN A 40 5.16 -11.44 -19.00
C ASN A 40 6.21 -11.81 -17.94
N ILE A 41 5.89 -11.63 -16.68
CA ILE A 41 6.74 -11.93 -15.53
C ILE A 41 6.34 -13.23 -14.81
N GLY A 42 5.39 -13.99 -15.37
CA GLY A 42 4.83 -15.20 -14.76
C GLY A 42 3.91 -14.89 -13.57
N SER A 43 3.66 -15.91 -12.74
CA SER A 43 2.80 -15.80 -11.55
C SER A 43 3.53 -15.11 -10.40
N LYS A 44 3.77 -13.80 -10.53
CA LYS A 44 4.41 -12.98 -9.50
C LYS A 44 3.39 -12.04 -8.85
N LEU A 45 3.43 -11.96 -7.53
CA LEU A 45 2.73 -10.91 -6.79
C LEU A 45 3.52 -9.62 -6.95
N ALA A 46 2.98 -8.69 -7.74
CA ALA A 46 3.71 -7.47 -8.13
C ALA A 46 3.04 -6.18 -7.61
N LEU A 47 2.23 -6.28 -6.57
CA LEU A 47 1.54 -5.14 -5.96
C LEU A 47 2.37 -4.54 -4.82
N TYR A 48 3.55 -4.02 -5.15
CA TYR A 48 4.48 -3.39 -4.22
C TYR A 48 4.67 -1.91 -4.52
N PRO A 49 5.05 -1.08 -3.51
CA PRO A 49 5.28 -1.42 -2.11
C PRO A 49 3.99 -1.63 -1.31
N MET A 50 4.03 -2.57 -0.35
CA MET A 50 2.98 -2.77 0.64
C MET A 50 3.37 -2.08 1.95
N PRO A 51 2.42 -1.55 2.74
CA PRO A 51 2.73 -1.01 4.05
C PRO A 51 3.24 -2.11 4.98
N VAL A 52 4.27 -1.81 5.76
CA VAL A 52 4.71 -2.68 6.84
C VAL A 52 3.89 -2.37 8.08
N THR A 53 3.27 -3.37 8.66
CA THR A 53 2.41 -3.22 9.84
C THR A 53 2.77 -4.21 10.93
N VAL A 54 2.48 -3.84 12.18
CA VAL A 54 2.47 -4.75 13.31
C VAL A 54 1.03 -4.96 13.75
N VAL A 55 0.59 -6.21 13.70
CA VAL A 55 -0.71 -6.63 14.22
C VAL A 55 -0.56 -6.94 15.71
N GLY A 56 -1.42 -6.33 16.52
CA GLY A 56 -1.51 -6.56 17.96
C GLY A 56 -2.81 -7.29 18.33
N ALA A 57 -2.69 -8.28 19.20
CA ALA A 57 -3.82 -8.94 19.82
C ALA A 57 -3.44 -9.48 21.20
N GLU A 58 -4.44 -9.66 22.08
CA GLU A 58 -4.26 -10.39 23.30
C GLU A 58 -4.32 -11.91 23.04
N VAL A 59 -3.40 -12.66 23.58
CA VAL A 59 -3.37 -14.12 23.52
C VAL A 59 -3.08 -14.67 24.92
N ASN A 60 -3.99 -15.43 25.50
CA ASN A 60 -3.85 -16.01 26.84
C ASN A 60 -3.48 -14.97 27.93
N GLY A 61 -4.15 -13.80 27.92
CA GLY A 61 -3.94 -12.73 28.89
C GLY A 61 -2.67 -11.89 28.68
N LYS A 62 -1.95 -12.09 27.57
CA LYS A 62 -0.75 -11.33 27.22
C LYS A 62 -0.86 -10.72 25.83
N VAL A 63 -0.33 -9.52 25.68
CA VAL A 63 -0.21 -8.90 24.37
C VAL A 63 0.80 -9.66 23.50
N ASN A 64 0.42 -9.94 22.28
CA ASN A 64 1.31 -10.52 21.28
C ASN A 64 1.30 -9.67 20.01
N TRP A 65 2.48 -9.52 19.41
CA TRP A 65 2.74 -8.72 18.23
C TRP A 65 3.18 -9.60 17.06
N LEU A 66 2.75 -9.24 15.85
CA LEU A 66 3.12 -9.95 14.62
C LEU A 66 3.37 -8.96 13.49
N LEU A 67 4.54 -9.05 12.84
CA LEU A 67 4.80 -8.30 11.61
C LEU A 67 3.97 -8.86 10.45
N VAL A 68 3.22 -7.97 9.79
CA VAL A 68 2.38 -8.32 8.62
C VAL A 68 2.54 -7.27 7.54
N ALA A 69 2.88 -7.71 6.33
CA ALA A 69 2.94 -6.84 5.15
C ALA A 69 1.76 -7.07 4.18
N HIS A 70 1.02 -8.16 4.33
CA HIS A 70 -0.12 -8.46 3.47
C HIS A 70 -1.41 -7.87 4.06
N VAL A 71 -1.54 -6.54 3.97
CA VAL A 71 -2.71 -5.77 4.40
C VAL A 71 -3.25 -5.00 3.20
N GLY A 72 -4.56 -5.07 2.96
CA GLY A 72 -5.19 -4.40 1.83
C GLY A 72 -6.57 -3.84 2.15
N ILE A 73 -6.96 -2.78 1.46
CA ILE A 73 -8.31 -2.21 1.54
C ILE A 73 -9.25 -3.05 0.67
N ILE A 74 -10.38 -3.51 1.23
CA ILE A 74 -11.41 -4.27 0.52
C ILE A 74 -12.77 -3.59 0.52
N GLY A 75 -12.88 -2.42 1.12
CA GLY A 75 -14.11 -1.61 1.18
C GLY A 75 -13.83 -0.25 1.78
N HIS A 76 -14.86 0.58 1.92
CA HIS A 76 -14.69 1.91 2.51
C HIS A 76 -14.40 1.87 4.01
N ASP A 77 -14.81 0.80 4.69
CA ASP A 77 -14.73 0.59 6.14
C ASP A 77 -14.03 -0.72 6.52
N ARG A 78 -13.39 -1.40 5.55
CA ARG A 78 -12.86 -2.75 5.75
C ARG A 78 -11.47 -2.92 5.14
N ILE A 79 -10.65 -3.64 5.88
CA ILE A 79 -9.33 -4.09 5.44
C ILE A 79 -9.25 -5.62 5.51
N LEU A 80 -8.43 -6.19 4.62
CA LEU A 80 -8.01 -7.58 4.69
C LEU A 80 -6.64 -7.64 5.35
N VAL A 81 -6.48 -8.48 6.35
CA VAL A 81 -5.19 -8.81 6.96
C VAL A 81 -4.91 -10.29 6.68
N SER A 82 -3.90 -10.58 5.84
CA SER A 82 -3.56 -11.95 5.48
C SER A 82 -2.43 -12.46 6.35
N MET A 83 -2.70 -13.52 7.09
CA MET A 83 -1.75 -14.15 8.02
C MET A 83 -1.77 -15.67 7.79
N SER A 84 -0.62 -16.33 8.00
CA SER A 84 -0.58 -17.79 8.01
C SER A 84 -1.40 -18.33 9.19
N ASP A 85 -2.08 -19.45 8.97
CA ASP A 85 -2.85 -20.19 9.99
C ASP A 85 -1.99 -20.62 11.20
N LYS A 86 -0.67 -20.74 11.00
CA LYS A 86 0.31 -21.12 12.02
C LYS A 86 0.71 -20.02 12.98
N HIS A 87 0.35 -18.75 12.70
CA HIS A 87 0.73 -17.65 13.58
C HIS A 87 0.02 -17.73 14.93
N TYR A 88 0.79 -17.65 16.01
CA TYR A 88 0.30 -17.69 17.39
C TYR A 88 -0.74 -16.61 17.70
N THR A 89 -0.59 -15.44 17.11
CA THR A 89 -1.51 -14.29 17.25
C THR A 89 -2.95 -14.62 16.85
N ASN A 90 -3.14 -15.56 15.89
CA ASN A 90 -4.47 -15.96 15.43
C ASN A 90 -5.35 -16.51 16.55
N GLN A 91 -4.79 -17.14 17.56
CA GLN A 91 -5.55 -17.70 18.68
C GLN A 91 -6.34 -16.57 19.38
N GLY A 92 -5.67 -15.48 19.74
CA GLY A 92 -6.33 -14.35 20.38
C GLY A 92 -7.30 -13.59 19.48
N ILE A 93 -6.96 -13.44 18.18
CA ILE A 93 -7.85 -12.80 17.19
C ILE A 93 -9.14 -13.61 16.99
N ILE A 94 -9.04 -14.94 16.92
CA ILE A 94 -10.19 -15.83 16.74
C ILE A 94 -11.09 -15.79 18.00
N GLU A 95 -10.49 -15.75 19.18
CA GLU A 95 -11.20 -15.72 20.45
C GLU A 95 -11.88 -14.37 20.71
N SER A 96 -11.11 -13.28 20.65
CA SER A 96 -11.59 -11.94 20.97
C SER A 96 -12.37 -11.26 19.83
N LYS A 97 -12.17 -11.69 18.58
CA LYS A 97 -12.64 -11.03 17.37
C LYS A 97 -12.14 -9.59 17.22
N LYS A 98 -10.99 -9.28 17.79
CA LYS A 98 -10.40 -7.95 17.83
C LYS A 98 -8.91 -8.01 17.51
N LEU A 99 -8.42 -6.94 16.86
CA LEU A 99 -6.99 -6.73 16.62
C LEU A 99 -6.73 -5.25 16.38
N SER A 100 -5.48 -4.83 16.57
CA SER A 100 -4.98 -3.57 16.06
C SER A 100 -4.05 -3.81 14.87
N VAL A 101 -4.06 -2.87 13.93
CA VAL A 101 -3.09 -2.81 12.82
C VAL A 101 -2.34 -1.50 12.95
N ASN A 102 -1.07 -1.59 13.35
CA ASN A 102 -0.20 -0.47 13.66
C ASN A 102 0.78 -0.26 12.51
N LEU A 103 0.78 0.91 11.85
CA LEU A 103 1.76 1.22 10.82
C LEU A 103 3.15 1.39 11.43
N VAL A 104 4.14 0.87 10.72
CA VAL A 104 5.53 0.89 11.17
C VAL A 104 6.26 2.07 10.54
N ASP A 105 6.82 2.94 11.36
CA ASP A 105 7.76 3.97 10.93
C ASP A 105 9.21 3.43 10.91
N ARG A 106 10.14 4.26 10.43
CA ARG A 106 11.55 3.87 10.34
C ARG A 106 12.17 3.49 11.70
N LYS A 107 11.73 4.13 12.78
CA LYS A 107 12.29 3.88 14.13
C LYS A 107 11.81 2.56 14.72
N MET A 108 10.60 2.16 14.34
CA MET A 108 9.98 0.90 14.79
C MET A 108 10.52 -0.32 14.03
N LEU A 109 11.12 -0.16 12.83
CA LEU A 109 11.54 -1.26 11.97
C LEU A 109 12.34 -2.37 12.68
N PRO A 110 13.36 -2.09 13.51
CA PRO A 110 14.13 -3.15 14.16
C PRO A 110 13.27 -4.02 15.10
N LYS A 111 12.35 -3.41 15.84
CA LYS A 111 11.43 -4.13 16.73
C LYS A 111 10.35 -4.87 15.93
N ALA A 112 9.85 -4.27 14.85
CA ALA A 112 8.89 -4.88 13.98
C ALA A 112 9.45 -6.14 13.30
N ASP A 113 10.71 -6.09 12.82
CA ASP A 113 11.42 -7.23 12.27
C ASP A 113 11.61 -8.34 13.34
N TYR A 114 12.01 -7.96 14.54
CA TYR A 114 12.16 -8.92 15.65
C TYR A 114 10.84 -9.64 15.94
N VAL A 115 9.73 -8.94 16.14
CA VAL A 115 8.44 -9.60 16.45
C VAL A 115 7.90 -10.42 15.28
N GLY A 116 8.37 -10.16 14.04
CA GLY A 116 8.09 -10.98 12.86
C GLY A 116 8.93 -12.25 12.79
N SER A 117 10.15 -12.24 13.35
CA SER A 117 11.10 -13.35 13.25
C SER A 117 10.94 -14.39 14.34
N VAL A 118 10.27 -14.06 15.47
CA VAL A 118 10.06 -15.00 16.59
C VAL A 118 8.58 -15.33 16.79
N SER A 119 8.29 -16.54 17.26
CA SER A 119 6.93 -16.97 17.57
C SER A 119 6.54 -16.62 19.01
N GLY A 120 5.36 -16.04 19.19
CA GLY A 120 4.77 -15.80 20.52
C GLY A 120 4.46 -17.05 21.32
N ALA A 121 4.43 -18.23 20.68
CA ALA A 121 4.31 -19.50 21.37
C ALA A 121 5.56 -19.85 22.22
N ASN A 122 6.73 -19.36 21.80
CA ASN A 122 8.01 -19.68 22.41
C ASN A 122 8.69 -18.47 23.07
N THR A 123 8.24 -17.27 22.75
CA THR A 123 8.89 -16.01 23.16
C THR A 123 7.83 -15.00 23.59
N ASP A 124 7.94 -14.50 24.82
CA ASP A 124 7.09 -13.39 25.27
C ASP A 124 7.52 -12.08 24.58
N LYS A 125 6.64 -11.56 23.73
CA LYS A 125 6.86 -10.32 22.96
C LYS A 125 6.07 -9.14 23.51
N SER A 126 5.38 -9.28 24.65
CA SER A 126 4.49 -8.26 25.19
C SER A 126 5.21 -6.94 25.51
N HIS A 127 6.51 -7.01 25.81
CA HIS A 127 7.33 -5.85 26.23
C HIS A 127 8.04 -5.11 25.08
N GLU A 128 7.89 -5.60 23.85
CA GLU A 128 8.63 -5.04 22.70
C GLU A 128 8.20 -3.61 22.35
N PHE A 129 6.94 -3.28 22.56
CA PHE A 129 6.41 -1.95 22.33
C PHE A 129 5.75 -1.42 23.61
N LEU A 130 5.85 -0.11 23.83
CA LEU A 130 4.95 0.60 24.73
C LEU A 130 3.58 0.66 24.06
N PHE A 131 2.54 0.37 24.80
CA PHE A 131 1.20 0.27 24.27
C PHE A 131 0.15 0.68 25.33
N HIS A 132 -1.02 1.02 24.85
CA HIS A 132 -2.22 1.11 25.65
C HIS A 132 -3.33 0.24 25.05
N TRP A 133 -4.37 0.01 25.83
CA TRP A 133 -5.57 -0.64 25.32
C TRP A 133 -6.44 0.38 24.60
N GLY A 134 -6.75 0.12 23.34
CA GLY A 134 -7.59 0.97 22.51
C GLY A 134 -9.07 0.91 22.88
N GLU A 135 -9.90 1.65 22.15
CA GLU A 135 -11.34 1.74 22.41
C GLU A 135 -12.07 0.40 22.23
N ASN A 136 -11.65 -0.40 21.23
CA ASN A 136 -12.20 -1.74 21.04
C ASN A 136 -11.57 -2.79 21.97
N GLY A 137 -10.58 -2.42 22.79
CA GLY A 137 -9.86 -3.30 23.69
C GLY A 137 -8.74 -4.10 23.03
N SER A 138 -8.28 -3.75 21.83
CA SER A 138 -7.04 -4.29 21.27
C SER A 138 -5.82 -3.48 21.71
N PRO A 139 -4.62 -4.08 21.78
CA PRO A 139 -3.42 -3.35 22.15
C PRO A 139 -2.94 -2.45 21.03
N VAL A 140 -2.70 -1.17 21.32
CA VAL A 140 -2.29 -0.11 20.37
C VAL A 140 -0.88 0.34 20.70
N ILE A 141 0.02 0.33 19.71
CA ILE A 141 1.41 0.77 19.90
C ILE A 141 1.47 2.29 19.96
N ASP A 142 1.97 2.86 21.07
CA ASP A 142 2.05 4.31 21.29
C ASP A 142 2.88 5.05 20.25
N ALA A 143 3.94 4.42 19.74
CA ALA A 143 4.86 5.01 18.76
C ALA A 143 4.36 4.91 17.32
N SER A 144 3.28 4.20 17.05
CA SER A 144 2.77 4.01 15.69
C SER A 144 2.17 5.32 15.15
N PRO A 145 2.56 5.78 13.94
CA PRO A 145 2.03 7.02 13.36
C PRO A 145 0.56 6.93 12.94
N LEU A 146 0.06 5.71 12.73
CA LEU A 146 -1.34 5.45 12.41
C LEU A 146 -1.73 4.06 12.88
N VAL A 147 -2.85 3.97 13.57
CA VAL A 147 -3.40 2.71 14.06
C VAL A 147 -4.84 2.55 13.59
N MET A 148 -5.18 1.32 13.22
CA MET A 148 -6.55 0.90 12.96
C MET A 148 -6.94 -0.14 14.00
N GLU A 149 -7.94 0.16 14.81
CA GLU A 149 -8.56 -0.80 15.69
C GLU A 149 -9.68 -1.53 14.95
N CYS A 150 -9.55 -2.83 14.82
CA CYS A 150 -10.39 -3.63 13.94
C CYS A 150 -11.21 -4.66 14.72
N ASN A 151 -12.49 -4.76 14.37
CA ASN A 151 -13.34 -5.88 14.74
C ASN A 151 -13.39 -6.87 13.58
N VAL A 152 -13.18 -8.15 13.87
CA VAL A 152 -13.20 -9.19 12.84
C VAL A 152 -14.64 -9.45 12.39
N VAL A 153 -14.91 -9.23 11.11
CA VAL A 153 -16.22 -9.49 10.50
C VAL A 153 -16.29 -10.86 9.87
N ASP A 154 -15.17 -11.36 9.34
CA ASP A 154 -15.09 -12.70 8.73
C ASP A 154 -13.65 -13.23 8.74
N ILE A 155 -13.51 -14.57 8.66
CA ILE A 155 -12.22 -15.27 8.59
C ILE A 155 -12.29 -16.27 7.45
N TYR A 156 -11.53 -16.02 6.39
CA TYR A 156 -11.37 -16.91 5.24
C TYR A 156 -10.19 -17.88 5.49
N LYS A 157 -10.38 -19.14 5.09
CA LYS A 157 -9.34 -20.18 5.17
C LYS A 157 -9.02 -20.70 3.77
#